data_359b2d26da70f8f73b636e1c17d71533
#
_entry.id   359b2d26da70f8f73b636e1c17d71533
#
_cell.length_a   1.000
_cell.length_b   1.000
_cell.length_c   1.000
_cell.angle_alpha   90.00
_cell.angle_beta   90.00
_cell.angle_gamma   90.00
#
_symmetry.space_group_name_H-M   'P 1'
#
loop_
_entity.id
_entity.type
_entity.pdbx_description
1 polymer ?
#
loop_
_entity_poly.entity_id
_entity_poly.type
_entity_poly.pdbx_seq_one_letter_code
_entity_poly.pdbx_strand_id
1 'polypeptide(L)'
;MIRVHGYLGTISNALREEVTQADLVVGGQRHLDALAVSDDKRQKLGLIGPAIERIQSLPDDANVVVIASGDPLFFGVVRRIRQAGLRVEVVTAPTSLQAAFAAIALPWDDAQFVSSHSKDIETAVRLAKIHPKVGVLTAPNRGLAELVDGLAGRGKTFVLAEKIGEEGQRVRVLDEDAAKAVIADEDIQIGRAHV
;
A
#
# COMPACT_ATOMS: atom_id res chain seq x y z
N MET A 1 -3.42 -24.37 2.65
CA MET A 1 -3.56 -23.22 3.61
C MET A 1 -3.17 -21.93 2.90
N ILE A 2 -3.89 -20.79 3.11
CA ILE A 2 -3.54 -19.48 2.50
C ILE A 2 -3.03 -18.57 3.61
N ARG A 3 -1.78 -18.10 3.49
CA ARG A 3 -1.18 -17.13 4.40
C ARG A 3 -0.85 -15.84 3.69
N VAL A 4 -1.31 -14.71 4.23
CA VAL A 4 -1.13 -13.39 3.64
C VAL A 4 -0.14 -12.60 4.49
N HIS A 5 1.03 -12.32 3.94
CA HIS A 5 2.09 -11.55 4.60
C HIS A 5 2.05 -10.09 4.18
N GLY A 6 2.12 -9.22 5.18
CA GLY A 6 2.47 -7.82 4.97
C GLY A 6 3.96 -7.66 4.68
N TYR A 7 4.29 -6.72 3.81
CA TYR A 7 5.66 -6.40 3.45
C TYR A 7 5.88 -4.89 3.37
N LEU A 8 6.85 -4.41 4.12
CA LEU A 8 7.30 -3.01 4.05
C LEU A 8 8.82 -2.96 4.17
N GLY A 9 9.52 -3.32 3.09
CA GLY A 9 10.98 -3.20 2.98
C GLY A 9 11.81 -4.28 3.70
N THR A 10 11.21 -5.08 4.59
CA THR A 10 11.94 -6.10 5.34
C THR A 10 11.39 -7.50 5.06
N ILE A 11 12.27 -8.41 4.71
CA ILE A 11 11.96 -9.83 4.50
C ILE A 11 12.44 -10.60 5.74
N SER A 12 11.51 -11.21 6.49
CA SER A 12 11.86 -12.09 7.61
C SER A 12 12.34 -13.46 7.12
N ASN A 13 13.13 -14.15 7.92
CA ASN A 13 13.53 -15.52 7.62
C ASN A 13 12.30 -16.45 7.54
N ALA A 14 11.31 -16.25 8.40
CA ALA A 14 10.06 -17.02 8.37
C ALA A 14 9.34 -16.87 7.01
N LEU A 15 9.24 -15.66 6.47
CA LEU A 15 8.66 -15.45 5.13
C LEU A 15 9.46 -16.17 4.03
N ARG A 16 10.80 -16.15 4.11
CA ARG A 16 11.64 -16.88 3.13
C ARG A 16 11.40 -18.38 3.18
N GLU A 17 11.32 -18.95 4.37
CA GLU A 17 11.06 -20.36 4.56
C GLU A 17 9.68 -20.76 4.03
N GLU A 18 8.66 -19.97 4.33
CA GLU A 18 7.30 -20.21 3.84
C GLU A 18 7.21 -20.12 2.31
N VAL A 19 7.86 -19.13 1.70
CA VAL A 19 7.93 -18.99 0.24
C VAL A 19 8.64 -20.20 -0.41
N THR A 20 9.67 -20.72 0.22
CA THR A 20 10.38 -21.92 -0.26
C THR A 20 9.47 -23.15 -0.28
N GLN A 21 8.61 -23.30 0.75
CA GLN A 21 7.71 -24.43 0.93
C GLN A 21 6.35 -24.25 0.22
N ALA A 22 6.05 -23.07 -0.30
CA ALA A 22 4.78 -22.77 -0.94
C ALA A 22 4.63 -23.48 -2.29
N ASP A 23 3.41 -23.90 -2.61
CA ASP A 23 3.00 -24.39 -3.92
C ASP A 23 2.67 -23.23 -4.86
N LEU A 24 2.24 -22.08 -4.30
CA LEU A 24 1.96 -20.86 -5.03
C LEU A 24 2.35 -19.63 -4.21
N VAL A 25 3.04 -18.70 -4.85
CA VAL A 25 3.36 -17.39 -4.26
C VAL A 25 2.75 -16.28 -5.11
N VAL A 26 1.85 -15.51 -4.51
CA VAL A 26 1.16 -14.38 -5.15
C VAL A 26 1.72 -13.07 -4.61
N GLY A 27 2.14 -12.16 -5.48
CA GLY A 27 2.68 -10.87 -5.03
C GLY A 27 2.93 -9.88 -6.16
N GLY A 28 3.21 -8.65 -5.82
CA GLY A 28 3.72 -7.67 -6.78
C GLY A 28 5.05 -8.13 -7.37
N GLN A 29 5.35 -7.77 -8.63
CA GLN A 29 6.58 -8.19 -9.31
C GLN A 29 7.83 -8.02 -8.44
N ARG A 30 8.01 -6.84 -7.84
CA ARG A 30 9.14 -6.52 -6.97
C ARG A 30 9.27 -7.45 -5.75
N HIS A 31 8.14 -7.89 -5.18
CA HIS A 31 8.15 -8.80 -4.02
C HIS A 31 8.57 -10.21 -4.43
N LEU A 32 8.06 -10.67 -5.58
CA LEU A 32 8.41 -11.97 -6.14
C LEU A 32 9.89 -12.04 -6.51
N ASP A 33 10.43 -10.95 -7.05
CA ASP A 33 11.85 -10.84 -7.41
C ASP A 33 12.75 -10.75 -6.17
N ALA A 34 12.38 -9.93 -5.17
CA ALA A 34 13.12 -9.81 -3.92
C ALA A 34 13.19 -11.12 -3.11
N LEU A 35 12.18 -11.99 -3.27
CA LEU A 35 12.12 -13.31 -2.66
C LEU A 35 12.65 -14.43 -3.56
N ALA A 36 13.15 -14.09 -4.75
CA ALA A 36 13.65 -15.03 -5.75
C ALA A 36 12.67 -16.20 -6.02
N VAL A 37 11.36 -15.89 -6.11
CA VAL A 37 10.32 -16.89 -6.35
C VAL A 37 10.50 -17.48 -7.73
N SER A 38 10.54 -18.81 -7.86
CA SER A 38 10.67 -19.51 -9.14
C SER A 38 9.43 -19.33 -10.02
N ASP A 39 9.61 -19.37 -11.34
CA ASP A 39 8.56 -19.04 -12.32
C ASP A 39 7.35 -20.00 -12.27
N ASP A 40 7.58 -21.26 -11.92
CA ASP A 40 6.54 -22.28 -11.78
C ASP A 40 5.56 -22.01 -10.65
N LYS A 41 6.03 -21.36 -9.56
CA LYS A 41 5.23 -21.03 -8.37
C LYS A 41 4.73 -19.60 -8.35
N ARG A 42 5.26 -18.69 -9.18
CA ARG A 42 4.92 -17.28 -9.07
C ARG A 42 3.60 -16.92 -9.75
N GLN A 43 2.84 -16.07 -9.08
CA GLN A 43 1.67 -15.40 -9.64
C GLN A 43 1.78 -13.90 -9.37
N LYS A 44 1.95 -13.13 -10.43
CA LYS A 44 1.97 -11.67 -10.30
C LYS A 44 0.59 -11.15 -9.88
N LEU A 45 0.57 -10.37 -8.80
CA LEU A 45 -0.60 -9.65 -8.35
C LEU A 45 -0.77 -8.38 -9.19
N GLY A 46 -1.70 -8.45 -10.14
CA GLY A 46 -2.22 -7.31 -10.89
C GLY A 46 -3.69 -7.13 -10.50
N LEU A 47 -4.61 -7.47 -11.42
CA LEU A 47 -6.02 -7.66 -11.05
C LEU A 47 -6.11 -8.90 -10.15
N ILE A 48 -6.85 -8.78 -9.04
CA ILE A 48 -6.92 -9.85 -8.03
C ILE A 48 -7.69 -11.09 -8.52
N GLY A 49 -8.62 -10.94 -9.48
CA GLY A 49 -9.44 -12.04 -10.00
C GLY A 49 -8.62 -13.25 -10.46
N PRO A 50 -7.69 -13.10 -11.40
CA PRO A 50 -6.84 -14.21 -11.86
C PRO A 50 -6.04 -14.89 -10.75
N ALA A 51 -5.60 -14.14 -9.74
CA ALA A 51 -4.91 -14.73 -8.60
C ALA A 51 -5.86 -15.58 -7.73
N ILE A 52 -7.09 -15.11 -7.51
CA ILE A 52 -8.12 -15.88 -6.79
C ILE A 52 -8.48 -17.15 -7.55
N GLU A 53 -8.70 -17.07 -8.86
CA GLU A 53 -9.02 -18.23 -9.70
C GLU A 53 -7.88 -19.28 -9.64
N ARG A 54 -6.63 -18.84 -9.71
CA ARG A 54 -5.49 -19.75 -9.58
C ARG A 54 -5.40 -20.39 -8.20
N ILE A 55 -5.67 -19.65 -7.13
CA ILE A 55 -5.71 -20.20 -5.76
C ILE A 55 -6.81 -21.26 -5.67
N GLN A 56 -8.00 -20.98 -6.20
CA GLN A 56 -9.15 -21.89 -6.16
C GLN A 56 -8.96 -23.16 -7.02
N SER A 57 -8.06 -23.12 -8.00
CA SER A 57 -7.73 -24.29 -8.83
C SER A 57 -6.73 -25.25 -8.18
N LEU A 58 -6.11 -24.88 -7.06
CA LEU A 58 -5.18 -25.73 -6.32
C LEU A 58 -5.94 -26.72 -5.42
N PRO A 59 -5.29 -27.83 -5.04
CA PRO A 59 -5.81 -28.73 -4.00
C PRO A 59 -6.05 -28.01 -2.67
N ASP A 60 -7.01 -28.47 -1.87
CA ASP A 60 -7.40 -27.85 -0.61
C ASP A 60 -6.26 -27.81 0.43
N ASP A 61 -5.32 -28.72 0.35
CA ASP A 61 -4.13 -28.81 1.20
C ASP A 61 -2.94 -27.98 0.72
N ALA A 62 -3.03 -27.36 -0.46
CA ALA A 62 -1.96 -26.55 -1.02
C ALA A 62 -1.57 -25.38 -0.09
N ASN A 63 -0.28 -25.10 -0.03
CA ASN A 63 0.30 -23.99 0.71
C ASN A 63 0.43 -22.77 -0.22
N VAL A 64 -0.32 -21.72 0.07
CA VAL A 64 -0.32 -20.48 -0.72
C VAL A 64 0.19 -19.33 0.14
N VAL A 65 1.20 -18.65 -0.36
CA VAL A 65 1.72 -17.41 0.23
C VAL A 65 1.28 -16.22 -0.62
N VAL A 66 0.63 -15.25 -0.01
CA VAL A 66 0.25 -13.98 -0.66
C VAL A 66 1.03 -12.85 0.00
N ILE A 67 1.67 -12.00 -0.80
CA ILE A 67 2.49 -10.89 -0.32
C ILE A 67 1.82 -9.57 -0.68
N ALA A 68 1.45 -8.81 0.33
CA ALA A 68 0.83 -7.50 0.20
C ALA A 68 1.81 -6.39 0.59
N SER A 69 1.78 -5.26 -0.11
CA SER A 69 2.53 -4.05 0.31
C SER A 69 1.90 -3.46 1.56
N GLY A 70 2.69 -3.25 2.61
CA GLY A 70 2.19 -2.80 3.90
C GLY A 70 1.33 -3.84 4.62
N ASP A 71 0.40 -3.40 5.45
CA ASP A 71 -0.51 -4.29 6.18
C ASP A 71 -1.60 -4.85 5.26
N PRO A 72 -1.76 -6.19 5.18
CA PRO A 72 -2.77 -6.83 4.32
C PRO A 72 -4.22 -6.48 4.68
N LEU A 73 -4.46 -6.03 5.89
CA LEU A 73 -5.79 -5.64 6.39
C LEU A 73 -6.13 -4.17 6.13
N PHE A 74 -5.10 -3.35 5.84
CA PHE A 74 -5.28 -1.92 5.63
C PHE A 74 -5.46 -1.59 4.14
N PHE A 75 -6.68 -1.45 3.67
CA PHE A 75 -7.06 -1.31 2.24
C PHE A 75 -6.49 -2.41 1.33
N GLY A 76 -6.14 -3.56 1.93
CA GLY A 76 -5.36 -4.61 1.31
C GLY A 76 -6.17 -5.73 0.67
N VAL A 77 -5.42 -6.71 0.18
CA VAL A 77 -5.88 -7.87 -0.61
C VAL A 77 -6.79 -8.82 0.17
N VAL A 78 -6.66 -8.89 1.49
CA VAL A 78 -7.42 -9.83 2.35
C VAL A 78 -8.93 -9.67 2.19
N ARG A 79 -9.43 -8.44 2.05
CA ARG A 79 -10.87 -8.21 1.85
C ARG A 79 -11.38 -8.95 0.61
N ARG A 80 -10.66 -8.91 -0.50
CA ARG A 80 -11.04 -9.55 -1.76
C ARG A 80 -10.96 -11.07 -1.69
N ILE A 81 -9.91 -11.60 -1.05
CA ILE A 81 -9.74 -13.05 -0.86
C ILE A 81 -10.89 -13.60 0.00
N ARG A 82 -11.24 -12.91 1.09
CA ARG A 82 -12.37 -13.30 1.94
C ARG A 82 -13.73 -13.19 1.24
N GLN A 83 -13.93 -12.19 0.38
CA GLN A 83 -15.13 -12.06 -0.43
C GLN A 83 -15.30 -13.22 -1.43
N ALA A 84 -14.21 -13.85 -1.85
CA ALA A 84 -14.21 -15.06 -2.67
C ALA A 84 -14.46 -16.36 -1.87
N GLY A 85 -14.78 -16.26 -0.57
CA GLY A 85 -15.05 -17.39 0.30
C GLY A 85 -13.81 -18.11 0.84
N LEU A 86 -12.61 -17.61 0.56
CA LEU A 86 -11.36 -18.23 0.98
C LEU A 86 -10.98 -17.83 2.42
N ARG A 87 -10.51 -18.81 3.18
CA ARG A 87 -9.97 -18.58 4.54
C ARG A 87 -8.50 -18.22 4.45
N VAL A 88 -8.06 -17.25 5.28
CA VAL A 88 -6.68 -16.79 5.30
C VAL A 88 -6.18 -16.64 6.73
N GLU A 89 -4.89 -16.89 6.91
CA GLU A 89 -4.10 -16.42 8.04
C GLU A 89 -3.36 -15.15 7.61
N VAL A 90 -3.20 -14.19 8.53
CA VAL A 90 -2.58 -12.90 8.23
C VAL A 90 -1.38 -12.68 9.14
N VAL A 91 -0.24 -12.38 8.52
CA VAL A 91 0.96 -11.89 9.19
C VAL A 91 1.09 -10.41 8.85
N THR A 92 0.93 -9.56 9.85
CA THR A 92 0.87 -8.11 9.66
C THR A 92 2.26 -7.49 9.42
N ALA A 93 2.27 -6.31 8.81
CA ALA A 93 3.41 -5.41 8.74
C ALA A 93 2.90 -3.96 8.98
N PRO A 94 3.76 -3.00 9.26
CA PRO A 94 3.37 -1.60 9.29
C PRO A 94 2.78 -1.17 7.94
N THR A 95 1.78 -0.30 7.96
CA THR A 95 1.28 0.33 6.74
C THR A 95 2.27 1.41 6.27
N SER A 96 2.24 1.76 4.99
CA SER A 96 3.02 2.89 4.47
C SER A 96 2.64 4.22 5.15
N LEU A 97 1.37 4.38 5.56
CA LEU A 97 0.94 5.57 6.32
C LEU A 97 1.54 5.59 7.73
N GLN A 98 1.54 4.47 8.46
CA GLN A 98 2.22 4.41 9.76
C GLN A 98 3.70 4.79 9.65
N ALA A 99 4.38 4.26 8.62
CA ALA A 99 5.78 4.58 8.38
C ALA A 99 5.99 6.06 7.98
N ALA A 100 5.07 6.65 7.22
CA ALA A 100 5.09 8.08 6.89
C ALA A 100 4.93 8.95 8.15
N PHE A 101 3.97 8.64 9.03
CA PHE A 101 3.80 9.33 10.31
C PHE A 101 5.04 9.18 11.21
N ALA A 102 5.62 7.98 11.26
CA ALA A 102 6.83 7.72 12.02
C ALA A 102 8.02 8.54 11.51
N ALA A 103 8.16 8.70 10.19
CA ALA A 103 9.24 9.46 9.58
C ALA A 103 9.24 10.96 9.96
N ILE A 104 8.09 11.50 10.32
CA ILE A 104 7.93 12.89 10.78
C ILE A 104 7.63 13.00 12.28
N ALA A 105 7.74 11.89 13.02
CA ALA A 105 7.47 11.80 14.45
C ALA A 105 6.09 12.38 14.86
N LEU A 106 5.07 12.20 14.01
CA LEU A 106 3.72 12.72 14.26
C LEU A 106 2.81 11.59 14.76
N PRO A 107 2.14 11.71 15.93
CA PRO A 107 1.11 10.77 16.38
C PRO A 107 -0.05 10.69 15.39
N TRP A 108 -0.59 9.48 15.19
CA TRP A 108 -1.63 9.19 14.18
C TRP A 108 -2.91 8.57 14.76
N ASP A 109 -3.02 8.48 16.07
CA ASP A 109 -4.17 7.94 16.79
C ASP A 109 -5.49 8.72 16.56
N ASP A 110 -5.40 10.00 16.22
CA ASP A 110 -6.52 10.89 15.88
C ASP A 110 -6.66 11.14 14.36
N ALA A 111 -5.89 10.44 13.52
CA ALA A 111 -5.91 10.62 12.08
C ALA A 111 -7.07 9.85 11.41
N GLN A 112 -7.59 10.41 10.33
CA GLN A 112 -8.48 9.70 9.41
C GLN A 112 -7.68 9.13 8.25
N PHE A 113 -8.11 7.97 7.74
CA PHE A 113 -7.43 7.29 6.64
C PHE A 113 -8.37 7.05 5.48
N VAL A 114 -7.89 7.32 4.27
CA VAL A 114 -8.63 7.11 3.04
C VAL A 114 -7.72 6.59 1.93
N SER A 115 -8.27 5.75 1.06
CA SER A 115 -7.57 5.29 -0.13
C SER A 115 -8.27 5.81 -1.37
N SER A 116 -7.54 6.51 -2.22
CA SER A 116 -8.03 6.97 -3.54
C SER A 116 -7.84 5.93 -4.65
N HIS A 117 -7.27 4.75 -4.36
CA HIS A 117 -7.13 3.67 -5.35
C HIS A 117 -8.49 3.19 -5.92
N SER A 118 -9.54 3.23 -5.10
CA SER A 118 -10.87 2.77 -5.49
C SER A 118 -11.96 3.81 -5.22
N LYS A 119 -11.62 4.97 -4.70
CA LYS A 119 -12.55 6.06 -4.36
C LYS A 119 -12.08 7.36 -4.97
N ASP A 120 -13.03 8.27 -5.11
CA ASP A 120 -12.74 9.61 -5.58
C ASP A 120 -11.86 10.36 -4.56
N ILE A 121 -10.86 11.09 -5.05
CA ILE A 121 -10.00 11.98 -4.25
C ILE A 121 -10.82 13.04 -3.50
N GLU A 122 -12.01 13.40 -4.00
CA GLU A 122 -12.93 14.33 -3.35
C GLU A 122 -13.27 13.91 -1.91
N THR A 123 -13.32 12.62 -1.63
CA THR A 123 -13.52 12.11 -0.27
C THR A 123 -12.34 12.48 0.63
N ALA A 124 -11.09 12.39 0.14
CA ALA A 124 -9.91 12.79 0.89
C ALA A 124 -9.91 14.31 1.14
N VAL A 125 -10.22 15.11 0.13
CA VAL A 125 -10.36 16.57 0.24
C VAL A 125 -11.42 16.93 1.28
N ARG A 126 -12.59 16.30 1.24
CA ARG A 126 -13.68 16.55 2.20
C ARG A 126 -13.25 16.21 3.63
N LEU A 127 -12.59 15.07 3.86
CA LEU A 127 -12.08 14.68 5.17
C LEU A 127 -11.02 15.68 5.66
N ALA A 128 -10.08 16.08 4.80
CA ALA A 128 -9.03 17.02 5.17
C ALA A 128 -9.55 18.44 5.47
N LYS A 129 -10.76 18.80 5.01
CA LYS A 129 -11.42 20.06 5.39
C LYS A 129 -11.92 20.08 6.83
N ILE A 130 -12.28 18.93 7.39
CA ILE A 130 -12.94 18.83 8.70
C ILE A 130 -12.09 18.11 9.75
N HIS A 131 -11.07 17.37 9.37
CA HIS A 131 -10.17 16.69 10.29
C HIS A 131 -8.79 17.34 10.32
N PRO A 132 -8.13 17.35 11.49
CA PRO A 132 -6.79 17.92 11.63
C PRO A 132 -5.72 17.11 10.87
N LYS A 133 -5.86 15.78 10.81
CA LYS A 133 -4.92 14.86 10.17
C LYS A 133 -5.65 13.87 9.30
N VAL A 134 -5.21 13.73 8.06
CA VAL A 134 -5.77 12.76 7.10
C VAL A 134 -4.65 12.09 6.33
N GLY A 135 -4.51 10.78 6.51
CA GLY A 135 -3.60 9.96 5.71
C GLY A 135 -4.28 9.46 4.42
N VAL A 136 -3.68 9.71 3.27
CA VAL A 136 -4.24 9.39 1.97
C VAL A 136 -3.33 8.42 1.21
N LEU A 137 -3.83 7.24 0.88
CA LEU A 137 -3.18 6.38 -0.12
C LEU A 137 -3.62 6.83 -1.51
N THR A 138 -2.69 7.38 -2.27
CA THR A 138 -2.97 7.94 -3.59
C THR A 138 -2.83 6.91 -4.71
N ALA A 139 -3.54 7.14 -5.82
CA ALA A 139 -3.39 6.40 -7.07
C ALA A 139 -2.44 7.14 -8.02
N PRO A 140 -1.91 6.48 -9.06
CA PRO A 140 -0.98 7.10 -10.02
C PRO A 140 -1.46 8.42 -10.63
N ASN A 141 -2.76 8.52 -10.89
CA ASN A 141 -3.36 9.67 -11.59
C ASN A 141 -4.18 10.58 -10.66
N ARG A 142 -4.12 10.36 -9.35
CA ARG A 142 -4.93 11.11 -8.36
C ARG A 142 -4.15 11.22 -7.07
N GLY A 143 -3.64 12.38 -6.78
CA GLY A 143 -2.73 12.55 -5.66
C GLY A 143 -2.59 13.96 -5.16
N LEU A 144 -1.35 14.42 -5.08
CA LEU A 144 -1.01 15.69 -4.44
C LEU A 144 -1.70 16.89 -5.11
N ALA A 145 -1.77 16.92 -6.45
CA ALA A 145 -2.35 18.05 -7.20
C ALA A 145 -3.80 18.30 -6.79
N GLU A 146 -4.65 17.30 -6.84
CA GLU A 146 -6.06 17.41 -6.48
C GLU A 146 -6.27 17.75 -5.00
N LEU A 147 -5.38 17.26 -4.12
CA LEU A 147 -5.42 17.60 -2.70
C LEU A 147 -5.06 19.06 -2.47
N VAL A 148 -4.00 19.55 -3.12
CA VAL A 148 -3.55 20.96 -3.02
C VAL A 148 -4.63 21.90 -3.54
N ASP A 149 -5.17 21.63 -4.73
CA ASP A 149 -6.24 22.43 -5.32
C ASP A 149 -7.51 22.46 -4.45
N GLY A 150 -7.93 21.27 -3.96
CA GLY A 150 -9.13 21.15 -3.15
C GLY A 150 -9.02 21.76 -1.75
N LEU A 151 -7.79 22.02 -1.27
CA LEU A 151 -7.48 22.56 0.05
C LEU A 151 -6.85 23.96 -0.02
N ALA A 152 -6.81 24.58 -1.20
CA ALA A 152 -6.17 25.88 -1.42
C ALA A 152 -6.68 26.95 -0.44
N GLY A 153 -5.77 27.77 0.08
CA GLY A 153 -6.06 28.84 1.05
C GLY A 153 -6.49 28.39 2.44
N ARG A 154 -6.35 27.08 2.77
CA ARG A 154 -6.76 26.55 4.09
C ARG A 154 -5.63 26.41 5.10
N GLY A 155 -4.41 26.82 4.75
CA GLY A 155 -3.24 26.75 5.64
C GLY A 155 -2.88 25.29 6.03
N LYS A 156 -3.12 24.33 5.14
CA LYS A 156 -2.76 22.93 5.38
C LYS A 156 -1.29 22.68 5.10
N THR A 157 -0.70 21.82 5.91
CA THR A 157 0.62 21.24 5.64
C THR A 157 0.45 19.91 4.92
N PHE A 158 1.24 19.69 3.88
CA PHE A 158 1.23 18.45 3.11
C PHE A 158 2.50 17.64 3.41
N VAL A 159 2.33 16.37 3.74
CA VAL A 159 3.44 15.45 3.87
C VAL A 159 3.43 14.48 2.71
N LEU A 160 4.39 14.61 1.82
CA LEU A 160 4.56 13.75 0.67
C LEU A 160 5.54 12.63 1.02
N ALA A 161 5.04 11.41 1.12
CA ALA A 161 5.81 10.23 1.44
C ALA A 161 5.86 9.28 0.22
N GLU A 162 7.06 9.02 -0.28
CA GLU A 162 7.31 8.29 -1.52
C GLU A 162 8.21 7.09 -1.28
N LYS A 163 7.95 5.98 -1.98
CA LYS A 163 8.73 4.74 -1.93
C LYS A 163 8.96 4.24 -0.49
N ILE A 164 7.97 4.37 0.37
CA ILE A 164 8.08 3.98 1.77
C ILE A 164 8.41 2.49 1.88
N GLY A 165 9.50 2.19 2.62
CA GLY A 165 10.04 0.84 2.77
C GLY A 165 10.86 0.34 1.57
N GLU A 166 11.23 1.23 0.63
CA GLU A 166 12.01 0.90 -0.56
C GLU A 166 13.28 1.75 -0.63
N GLU A 167 14.21 1.32 -1.48
CA GLU A 167 15.37 2.14 -1.82
C GLU A 167 14.92 3.45 -2.47
N GLY A 168 15.49 4.58 -2.01
CA GLY A 168 15.08 5.91 -2.43
C GLY A 168 13.82 6.43 -1.73
N GLN A 169 13.45 5.88 -0.57
CA GLN A 169 12.40 6.43 0.28
C GLN A 169 12.65 7.93 0.53
N ARG A 170 11.60 8.72 0.34
CA ARG A 170 11.65 10.17 0.56
C ARG A 170 10.39 10.64 1.27
N VAL A 171 10.56 11.47 2.30
CA VAL A 171 9.46 12.13 3.00
C VAL A 171 9.73 13.64 3.02
N ARG A 172 8.78 14.42 2.56
CA ARG A 172 8.87 15.88 2.48
C ARG A 172 7.68 16.51 3.19
N VAL A 173 7.95 17.52 4.01
CA VAL A 173 6.92 18.34 4.66
C VAL A 173 6.83 19.66 3.87
N LEU A 174 5.67 19.96 3.34
CA LEU A 174 5.45 21.02 2.36
C LEU A 174 4.30 21.93 2.83
N ASP A 175 4.48 23.22 2.71
CA ASP A 175 3.36 24.17 2.68
C ASP A 175 2.66 24.15 1.31
N GLU A 176 1.64 24.97 1.12
CA GLU A 176 0.88 25.01 -0.12
C GLU A 176 1.74 25.40 -1.34
N ASP A 177 2.64 26.40 -1.17
CA ASP A 177 3.47 26.89 -2.28
C ASP A 177 4.55 25.89 -2.65
N ALA A 178 5.19 25.26 -1.66
CA ALA A 178 6.16 24.19 -1.89
C ALA A 178 5.49 22.96 -2.52
N ALA A 179 4.25 22.65 -2.14
CA ALA A 179 3.50 21.55 -2.75
C ALA A 179 3.16 21.84 -4.22
N LYS A 180 2.76 23.07 -4.55
CA LYS A 180 2.54 23.53 -5.94
C LYS A 180 3.84 23.45 -6.76
N ALA A 181 4.97 23.85 -6.20
CA ALA A 181 6.27 23.76 -6.86
C ALA A 181 6.64 22.29 -7.17
N VAL A 182 6.41 21.39 -6.23
CA VAL A 182 6.64 19.94 -6.42
C VAL A 182 5.72 19.36 -7.50
N ILE A 183 4.48 19.82 -7.61
CA ILE A 183 3.54 19.39 -8.66
C ILE A 183 4.00 19.85 -10.04
N ALA A 184 4.53 21.08 -10.15
CA ALA A 184 5.04 21.63 -11.40
C ALA A 184 6.33 20.96 -11.89
N ASP A 185 7.10 20.36 -10.97
CA ASP A 185 8.28 19.55 -11.30
C ASP A 185 7.83 18.14 -11.70
N GLU A 186 7.93 17.79 -12.98
CA GLU A 186 7.40 16.57 -13.61
C GLU A 186 7.96 15.24 -13.03
N ASP A 187 8.87 15.28 -12.05
CA ASP A 187 9.48 14.12 -11.41
C ASP A 187 8.56 13.39 -10.41
N ILE A 188 7.26 13.71 -10.37
CA ILE A 188 6.32 13.08 -9.47
C ILE A 188 5.86 11.71 -10.01
N GLN A 189 6.65 10.68 -9.84
CA GLN A 189 6.28 9.31 -10.20
C GLN A 189 5.55 8.55 -9.07
N ILE A 190 4.61 7.80 -9.49
CA ILE A 190 3.66 6.76 -9.04
C ILE A 190 4.05 6.01 -7.75
N GLY A 191 3.07 5.83 -6.84
CA GLY A 191 3.15 4.91 -5.69
C GLY A 191 3.39 5.61 -4.34
N ARG A 192 2.46 6.49 -3.92
CA ARG A 192 2.69 7.44 -2.82
C ARG A 192 1.64 7.35 -1.73
N ALA A 193 2.10 7.43 -0.48
CA ALA A 193 1.24 7.76 0.65
C ALA A 193 1.38 9.25 0.96
N HIS A 194 0.28 9.95 1.20
CA HIS A 194 0.24 11.33 1.66
C HIS A 194 -0.38 11.38 3.06
N VAL A 195 0.18 12.18 3.93
CA VAL A 195 -0.26 12.35 5.32
C VAL A 195 -0.62 13.80 5.57
#